data_a9083c9ac67ff76aadf2c5a0b6217a00
#
_entry.id   a9083c9ac67ff76aadf2c5a0b6217a00
#
_cell.length_a   1.000
_cell.length_b   1.000
_cell.length_c   1.000
_cell.angle_alpha   90.00
_cell.angle_beta   90.00
_cell.angle_gamma   90.00
#
_symmetry.space_group_name_H-M   'P 1'
#
loop_
_entity.id
_entity.type
_entity.pdbx_description
1 polymer ?
#
loop_
_entity_poly.entity_id
_entity_poly.type
_entity_poly.pdbx_seq_one_letter_code
_entity_poly.pdbx_strand_id
1 'polypeptide(L)'
;MNLANHAYFNLGGHLSEHELLLNAGEYTPVNHRLIPTGEIAPLKGSALDYSDWKALGDTALDHNFVLPEDGKLRRAASLRLRATQLQLDVLTTQPALQVYTGDGLNTPFAPRSGICLEAQGFPNAPNQPNFPNIVLEPGGTYRQRTIYQFKKIATA
;
A
#
# COMPACT_ATOMS: atom_id res chain seq x y z
N MET A 1 -11.07 -3.62 14.82
CA MET A 1 -11.16 -4.54 13.65
C MET A 1 -10.30 -3.96 12.54
N ASN A 2 -9.48 -4.77 11.86
CA ASN A 2 -8.64 -4.33 10.75
C ASN A 2 -8.74 -5.38 9.63
N LEU A 3 -9.47 -5.06 8.57
CA LEU A 3 -9.70 -5.93 7.42
C LEU A 3 -9.02 -5.34 6.21
N ALA A 4 -8.28 -6.14 5.46
CA ALA A 4 -7.66 -5.75 4.21
C ALA A 4 -7.98 -6.74 3.09
N ASN A 5 -8.03 -6.26 1.86
CA ASN A 5 -7.99 -7.13 0.68
C ASN A 5 -6.52 -7.36 0.32
N HIS A 6 -6.10 -8.62 0.24
CA HIS A 6 -4.71 -9.03 0.00
C HIS A 6 -4.53 -9.60 -1.41
N ALA A 7 -5.17 -8.99 -2.41
CA ALA A 7 -4.98 -9.37 -3.81
C ALA A 7 -3.59 -8.97 -4.31
N TYR A 8 -2.97 -9.85 -5.10
CA TYR A 8 -1.73 -9.56 -5.80
C TYR A 8 -2.03 -9.07 -7.21
N PHE A 9 -1.44 -7.95 -7.58
CA PHE A 9 -1.60 -7.34 -8.89
C PHE A 9 -0.31 -7.42 -9.70
N ASN A 10 -0.44 -7.76 -10.98
CA ASN A 10 0.60 -7.65 -11.98
C ASN A 10 -0.06 -7.18 -13.28
N LEU A 11 0.43 -6.08 -13.84
CA LEU A 11 -0.12 -5.49 -15.07
C LEU A 11 0.56 -6.05 -16.34
N GLY A 12 1.35 -7.12 -16.19
CA GLY A 12 2.16 -7.78 -17.22
C GLY A 12 3.66 -7.54 -16.99
N GLY A 13 4.53 -8.37 -17.54
CA GLY A 13 5.97 -8.22 -17.43
C GLY A 13 6.56 -8.43 -16.02
N HIS A 14 7.77 -7.95 -15.81
CA HIS A 14 8.45 -8.02 -14.51
C HIS A 14 7.97 -6.92 -13.57
N LEU A 15 7.84 -7.25 -12.28
CA LEU A 15 7.37 -6.27 -11.29
C LEU A 15 8.30 -5.04 -11.19
N SER A 16 9.59 -5.21 -11.41
CA SER A 16 10.58 -4.12 -11.42
C SER A 16 10.32 -3.04 -12.46
N GLU A 17 9.57 -3.35 -13.54
CA GLU A 17 9.23 -2.42 -14.62
C GLU A 17 7.98 -1.59 -14.31
N HIS A 18 7.22 -1.98 -13.29
CA HIS A 18 6.05 -1.21 -12.85
C HIS A 18 6.47 0.07 -12.16
N GLU A 19 5.72 1.12 -12.41
CA GLU A 19 5.87 2.40 -11.71
C GLU A 19 4.75 2.54 -10.67
N LEU A 20 5.14 2.97 -9.48
CA LEU A 20 4.24 3.22 -8.35
C LEU A 20 4.21 4.71 -8.04
N LEU A 21 3.03 5.20 -7.62
CA LEU A 21 2.81 6.53 -7.05
C LEU A 21 1.95 6.36 -5.82
N LEU A 22 2.35 6.95 -4.69
CA LEU A 22 1.63 6.90 -3.42
C LEU A 22 1.23 8.30 -2.97
N ASN A 23 0.00 8.44 -2.50
CA ASN A 23 -0.48 9.65 -1.84
C ASN A 23 -0.21 9.57 -0.34
N ALA A 24 1.05 9.40 0.03
CA ALA A 24 1.52 9.28 1.40
C ALA A 24 2.73 10.19 1.63
N GLY A 25 2.80 10.81 2.78
CA GLY A 25 3.97 11.61 3.19
C GLY A 25 4.81 10.95 4.27
N GLU A 26 4.28 9.88 4.90
CA GLU A 26 4.86 9.20 6.05
C GLU A 26 4.63 7.69 5.94
N TYR A 27 5.37 6.93 6.73
CA TYR A 27 5.21 5.49 6.88
C TYR A 27 5.47 5.07 8.34
N THR A 28 5.11 3.85 8.70
CA THR A 28 5.43 3.28 10.02
C THR A 28 6.63 2.36 9.91
N PRO A 29 7.81 2.75 10.46
CA PRO A 29 8.98 1.89 10.52
C PRO A 29 8.72 0.58 11.26
N VAL A 30 9.38 -0.49 10.82
CA VAL A 30 9.26 -1.82 11.42
C VAL A 30 10.59 -2.26 12.04
N ASN A 31 10.52 -3.13 13.04
CA ASN A 31 11.68 -3.79 13.61
C ASN A 31 12.12 -5.01 12.75
N HIS A 32 13.13 -5.76 13.20
CA HIS A 32 13.65 -6.95 12.52
C HIS A 32 12.64 -8.10 12.36
N ARG A 33 11.48 -8.02 13.03
CA ARG A 33 10.36 -8.99 12.91
C ARG A 33 9.23 -8.43 12.05
N LEU A 34 9.45 -7.35 11.32
CA LEU A 34 8.46 -6.64 10.50
C LEU A 34 7.25 -6.12 11.30
N ILE A 35 7.44 -5.85 12.60
CA ILE A 35 6.39 -5.28 13.46
C ILE A 35 6.64 -3.78 13.60
N PRO A 36 5.62 -2.92 13.37
CA PRO A 36 5.72 -1.48 13.56
C PRO A 36 6.21 -1.10 14.97
N THR A 37 7.18 -0.18 15.01
CA THR A 37 7.82 0.26 16.27
C THR A 37 7.00 1.27 17.06
N GLY A 38 5.96 1.85 16.45
CA GLY A 38 5.18 2.97 16.96
C GLY A 38 5.63 4.32 16.38
N GLU A 39 6.76 4.37 15.71
CA GLU A 39 7.22 5.57 15.02
C GLU A 39 6.38 5.82 13.76
N ILE A 40 6.16 7.11 13.44
CA ILE A 40 5.65 7.59 12.15
C ILE A 40 6.76 8.47 11.56
N ALA A 41 7.40 8.02 10.51
CA ALA A 41 8.56 8.65 9.92
C ALA A 41 8.25 9.27 8.54
N PRO A 42 8.88 10.40 8.19
CA PRO A 42 8.67 11.04 6.89
C PRO A 42 9.26 10.20 5.74
N LEU A 43 8.58 10.18 4.60
CA LEU A 43 9.05 9.51 3.37
C LEU A 43 10.05 10.37 2.60
N LYS A 44 9.92 11.69 2.69
CA LYS A 44 10.71 12.64 1.90
C LYS A 44 12.21 12.39 2.04
N GLY A 45 12.87 12.15 0.91
CA GLY A 45 14.31 11.88 0.85
C GLY A 45 14.72 10.45 1.21
N SER A 46 13.77 9.57 1.48
CA SER A 46 14.03 8.15 1.70
C SER A 46 13.94 7.32 0.41
N ALA A 47 14.45 6.09 0.45
CA ALA A 47 14.27 5.13 -0.67
C ALA A 47 12.79 4.74 -0.86
N LEU A 48 11.96 4.93 0.16
CA LEU A 48 10.53 4.61 0.17
C LEU A 48 9.65 5.76 -0.35
N ASP A 49 10.24 6.88 -0.79
CA ASP A 49 9.50 8.01 -1.35
C ASP A 49 9.00 7.68 -2.75
N TYR A 50 7.69 7.51 -2.86
CA TYR A 50 6.91 7.30 -4.09
C TYR A 50 5.85 8.40 -4.26
N SER A 51 6.09 9.60 -3.73
CA SER A 51 5.20 10.77 -3.91
C SER A 51 5.08 11.21 -5.36
N ASP A 52 6.07 10.87 -6.19
CA ASP A 52 6.05 10.96 -7.64
C ASP A 52 6.15 9.57 -8.28
N TRP A 53 5.82 9.48 -9.58
CA TRP A 53 5.97 8.24 -10.32
C TRP A 53 7.40 7.71 -10.30
N LYS A 54 7.60 6.54 -9.73
CA LYS A 54 8.90 5.91 -9.56
C LYS A 54 8.81 4.42 -9.88
N ALA A 55 9.78 3.92 -10.65
CA ALA A 55 9.89 2.48 -10.89
C ALA A 55 10.12 1.73 -9.58
N LEU A 56 9.47 0.57 -9.42
CA LEU A 56 9.70 -0.31 -8.28
C LEU A 56 11.14 -0.82 -8.26
N GLY A 57 11.73 -1.09 -9.44
CA GLY A 57 13.06 -1.65 -9.52
C GLY A 57 13.18 -2.90 -8.65
N ASP A 58 14.31 -3.06 -7.97
CA ASP A 58 14.56 -4.15 -7.04
C ASP A 58 14.23 -3.80 -5.58
N THR A 59 13.55 -2.67 -5.34
CA THR A 59 13.18 -2.27 -3.98
C THR A 59 12.17 -3.26 -3.40
N ALA A 60 12.55 -3.91 -2.30
CA ALA A 60 11.64 -4.73 -1.52
C ALA A 60 10.78 -3.84 -0.63
N LEU A 61 9.46 -3.92 -0.80
CA LEU A 61 8.49 -3.21 0.02
C LEU A 61 7.69 -4.22 0.85
N ASP A 62 7.57 -3.95 2.13
CA ASP A 62 6.61 -4.53 3.05
C ASP A 62 6.34 -3.50 4.15
N HIS A 63 5.75 -2.38 3.75
CA HIS A 63 5.65 -1.19 4.58
C HIS A 63 4.24 -0.63 4.57
N ASN A 64 3.83 -0.12 5.73
CA ASN A 64 2.58 0.60 5.91
C ASN A 64 2.79 2.10 5.67
N PHE A 65 2.18 2.61 4.61
CA PHE A 65 2.22 4.02 4.21
C PHE A 65 1.03 4.77 4.79
N VAL A 66 1.29 5.89 5.45
CA VAL A 66 0.28 6.71 6.11
C VAL A 66 -0.39 7.62 5.10
N LEU A 67 -1.69 7.47 4.96
CA LEU A 67 -2.51 8.27 4.04
C LEU A 67 -3.06 9.51 4.77
N PRO A 68 -3.39 10.61 4.06
CA PRO A 68 -4.07 11.75 4.68
C PRO A 68 -5.35 11.30 5.40
N GLU A 69 -5.51 11.69 6.67
CA GLU A 69 -6.64 11.28 7.50
C GLU A 69 -7.80 12.28 7.37
N ASP A 70 -8.70 12.05 6.42
CA ASP A 70 -9.91 12.84 6.25
C ASP A 70 -11.20 12.00 6.19
N GLY A 71 -11.09 10.68 6.33
CA GLY A 71 -12.20 9.72 6.27
C GLY A 71 -12.91 9.66 4.92
N LYS A 72 -12.44 10.41 3.91
CA LYS A 72 -13.05 10.46 2.59
C LYS A 72 -12.46 9.40 1.67
N LEU A 73 -13.23 9.04 0.66
CA LEU A 73 -12.72 8.20 -0.43
C LEU A 73 -11.73 9.01 -1.27
N ARG A 74 -10.47 8.61 -1.27
CA ARG A 74 -9.39 9.28 -2.00
C ARG A 74 -8.46 8.27 -2.65
N ARG A 75 -7.74 8.69 -3.67
CA ARG A 75 -6.70 7.87 -4.27
C ARG A 75 -5.53 7.71 -3.30
N ALA A 76 -5.26 6.47 -2.92
CA ALA A 76 -4.14 6.08 -2.07
C ALA A 76 -2.88 5.77 -2.88
N ALA A 77 -3.08 5.04 -3.98
CA ALA A 77 -1.99 4.60 -4.85
C ALA A 77 -2.39 4.58 -6.32
N SER A 78 -1.40 4.65 -7.18
CA SER A 78 -1.52 4.27 -8.58
C SER A 78 -0.34 3.39 -8.97
N LEU A 79 -0.61 2.28 -9.62
CA LEU A 79 0.36 1.36 -10.20
C LEU A 79 0.18 1.38 -11.71
N ARG A 80 1.27 1.50 -12.48
CA ARG A 80 1.18 1.40 -13.95
C ARG A 80 2.32 0.61 -14.56
N LEU A 81 2.06 0.07 -15.72
CA LEU A 81 3.08 -0.50 -16.60
C LEU A 81 2.93 0.12 -18.00
N ARG A 82 3.94 0.88 -18.43
CA ARG A 82 3.89 1.60 -19.72
C ARG A 82 3.81 0.66 -20.91
N ALA A 83 4.53 -0.48 -20.84
CA ALA A 83 4.56 -1.47 -21.92
C ALA A 83 3.18 -2.04 -22.26
N THR A 84 2.29 -2.21 -21.28
CA THR A 84 0.93 -2.71 -21.47
C THR A 84 -0.11 -1.59 -21.55
N GLN A 85 0.29 -0.35 -21.29
CA GLN A 85 -0.62 0.81 -21.19
C GLN A 85 -1.71 0.64 -20.11
N LEU A 86 -1.45 -0.18 -19.11
CA LEU A 86 -2.40 -0.42 -18.01
C LEU A 86 -2.01 0.39 -16.79
N GLN A 87 -3.03 0.88 -16.11
CA GLN A 87 -2.93 1.50 -14.80
C GLN A 87 -4.02 0.97 -13.88
N LEU A 88 -3.66 0.73 -12.63
CA LEU A 88 -4.53 0.47 -11.50
C LEU A 88 -4.47 1.66 -10.55
N ASP A 89 -5.61 2.28 -10.26
CA ASP A 89 -5.77 3.25 -9.18
C ASP A 89 -6.46 2.56 -8.00
N VAL A 90 -5.92 2.75 -6.81
CA VAL A 90 -6.52 2.30 -5.55
C VAL A 90 -7.07 3.51 -4.82
N LEU A 91 -8.39 3.53 -4.61
CA LEU A 91 -9.06 4.56 -3.83
C LEU A 91 -9.57 3.92 -2.53
N THR A 92 -9.41 4.61 -1.41
CA THR A 92 -9.86 4.08 -0.12
C THR A 92 -10.26 5.16 0.87
N THR A 93 -11.08 4.77 1.86
CA THR A 93 -11.40 5.55 3.06
C THR A 93 -10.49 5.19 4.24
N GLN A 94 -9.58 4.22 4.08
CA GLN A 94 -8.71 3.74 5.15
C GLN A 94 -7.55 4.71 5.42
N PRO A 95 -7.01 4.77 6.65
CA PRO A 95 -5.95 5.69 7.03
C PRO A 95 -4.56 5.29 6.52
N ALA A 96 -4.41 4.06 6.01
CA ALA A 96 -3.13 3.57 5.54
C ALA A 96 -3.26 2.59 4.36
N LEU A 97 -2.13 2.37 3.71
CA LEU A 97 -1.95 1.38 2.66
C LEU A 97 -0.68 0.57 2.95
N GLN A 98 -0.82 -0.74 3.20
CA GLN A 98 0.31 -1.65 3.17
C GLN A 98 0.66 -1.95 1.72
N VAL A 99 1.94 -1.81 1.39
CA VAL A 99 2.49 -2.15 0.08
C VAL A 99 3.49 -3.26 0.25
N TYR A 100 3.25 -4.40 -0.42
CA TYR A 100 4.10 -5.57 -0.37
C TYR A 100 4.46 -6.05 -1.77
N THR A 101 5.74 -6.13 -2.09
CA THR A 101 6.26 -6.49 -3.43
C THR A 101 6.35 -7.99 -3.67
N GLY A 102 5.83 -8.82 -2.78
CA GLY A 102 5.75 -10.26 -2.99
C GLY A 102 7.09 -10.99 -2.91
N ASP A 103 8.08 -10.44 -2.21
CA ASP A 103 9.43 -11.01 -2.12
C ASP A 103 9.45 -12.39 -1.43
N GLY A 104 8.48 -12.66 -0.54
CA GLY A 104 8.32 -13.95 0.14
C GLY A 104 7.47 -14.99 -0.61
N LEU A 105 7.00 -14.69 -1.82
CA LEU A 105 6.24 -15.65 -2.61
C LEU A 105 7.12 -16.86 -2.97
N ASN A 106 6.49 -18.04 -3.03
CA ASN A 106 7.12 -19.30 -3.41
C ASN A 106 6.15 -20.16 -4.22
N THR A 107 6.56 -21.34 -4.61
CA THR A 107 5.77 -22.27 -5.43
C THR A 107 4.28 -22.29 -5.02
N PRO A 108 3.31 -22.09 -5.97
CA PRO A 108 3.54 -22.07 -7.42
C PRO A 108 3.95 -20.70 -8.01
N PHE A 109 4.07 -19.67 -7.20
CA PHE A 109 4.41 -18.32 -7.65
C PHE A 109 5.90 -18.03 -7.42
N ALA A 110 6.52 -17.31 -8.35
CA ALA A 110 7.87 -16.81 -8.15
C ALA A 110 7.89 -15.60 -7.20
N PRO A 111 8.97 -15.37 -6.44
CA PRO A 111 9.15 -14.10 -5.73
C PRO A 111 8.94 -12.91 -6.66
N ARG A 112 8.30 -11.86 -6.16
CA ARG A 112 8.02 -10.63 -6.91
C ARG A 112 7.18 -10.82 -8.19
N SER A 113 6.31 -11.85 -8.21
CA SER A 113 5.37 -12.05 -9.34
C SER A 113 4.12 -11.16 -9.25
N GLY A 114 3.95 -10.39 -8.18
CA GLY A 114 2.86 -9.45 -8.00
C GLY A 114 3.08 -8.54 -6.78
N ILE A 115 2.33 -7.45 -6.73
CA ILE A 115 2.34 -6.48 -5.63
C ILE A 115 0.98 -6.45 -4.93
N CYS A 116 0.97 -6.37 -3.61
CA CYS A 116 -0.22 -6.12 -2.81
C CYS A 116 -0.34 -4.63 -2.48
N LEU A 117 -1.58 -4.14 -2.53
CA LEU A 117 -1.96 -2.76 -2.20
C LEU A 117 -3.16 -2.85 -1.25
N GLU A 118 -2.86 -2.93 0.06
CA GLU A 118 -3.81 -3.34 1.10
C GLU A 118 -4.26 -2.12 1.90
N ALA A 119 -5.43 -1.61 1.59
CA ALA A 119 -6.03 -0.51 2.33
C ALA A 119 -6.58 -0.99 3.68
N GLN A 120 -6.05 -0.45 4.78
CA GLN A 120 -6.33 -0.92 6.14
C GLN A 120 -6.03 0.14 7.22
N GLY A 121 -6.32 -0.18 8.47
CA GLY A 121 -5.76 0.50 9.63
C GLY A 121 -4.29 0.16 9.82
N PHE A 122 -3.61 0.88 10.72
CA PHE A 122 -2.18 0.65 10.96
C PHE A 122 -1.95 -0.74 11.56
N PRO A 123 -1.02 -1.54 11.03
CA PRO A 123 -0.61 -2.79 11.67
C PRO A 123 -0.07 -2.52 13.08
N ASN A 124 -0.30 -3.47 13.99
CA ASN A 124 0.09 -3.37 15.41
C ASN A 124 -0.58 -2.21 16.20
N ALA A 125 -1.63 -1.56 15.68
CA ALA A 125 -2.29 -0.44 16.34
C ALA A 125 -2.76 -0.73 17.78
N PRO A 126 -3.25 -1.92 18.15
CA PRO A 126 -3.65 -2.20 19.54
C PRO A 126 -2.52 -2.07 20.56
N ASN A 127 -1.26 -2.17 20.13
CA ASN A 127 -0.07 -2.08 21.00
C ASN A 127 0.65 -0.72 20.88
N GLN A 128 0.12 0.20 20.09
CA GLN A 128 0.73 1.51 19.82
C GLN A 128 -0.27 2.62 20.12
N PRO A 129 -0.19 3.27 21.31
CA PRO A 129 -1.19 4.23 21.74
C PRO A 129 -1.27 5.51 20.89
N ASN A 130 -0.27 5.79 20.08
CA ASN A 130 -0.22 6.90 19.13
C ASN A 130 -0.77 6.56 17.73
N PHE A 131 -1.12 5.30 17.49
CA PHE A 131 -1.75 4.90 16.23
C PHE A 131 -3.27 5.06 16.30
N PRO A 132 -3.95 5.26 15.16
CA PRO A 132 -5.40 5.30 15.13
C PRO A 132 -6.02 4.03 15.74
N ASN A 133 -7.01 4.22 16.62
CA ASN A 133 -7.66 3.10 17.28
C ASN A 133 -8.46 2.25 16.27
N ILE A 134 -8.22 0.93 16.29
CA ILE A 134 -8.93 -0.06 15.46
C ILE A 134 -9.87 -0.96 16.26
N VAL A 135 -10.09 -0.68 17.54
CA VAL A 135 -11.02 -1.44 18.38
C VAL A 135 -12.45 -1.16 17.93
N LEU A 136 -13.21 -2.21 17.70
CA LEU A 136 -14.64 -2.13 17.44
C LEU A 136 -15.38 -2.56 18.71
N GLU A 137 -16.01 -1.61 19.37
CA GLU A 137 -16.79 -1.86 20.57
C GLU A 137 -18.11 -2.58 20.24
N PRO A 138 -18.68 -3.30 21.23
CA PRO A 138 -20.01 -3.93 21.07
C PRO A 138 -21.06 -2.89 20.66
N GLY A 139 -21.85 -3.21 19.65
CA GLY A 139 -22.82 -2.29 19.04
C GLY A 139 -22.25 -1.30 18.05
N GLY A 140 -20.94 -1.20 17.93
CA GLY A 140 -20.28 -0.37 16.93
C GLY A 140 -20.45 -0.92 15.50
N THR A 141 -20.22 -0.07 14.52
CA THR A 141 -20.25 -0.45 13.11
C THR A 141 -18.91 -0.09 12.45
N TYR A 142 -18.24 -1.10 11.88
CA TYR A 142 -17.08 -0.90 11.02
C TYR A 142 -17.52 -0.74 9.57
N ARG A 143 -17.00 0.30 8.91
CA ARG A 143 -17.25 0.54 7.48
C ARG A 143 -15.94 0.96 6.82
N GLN A 144 -15.63 0.33 5.67
CA GLN A 144 -14.58 0.77 4.78
C GLN A 144 -15.05 0.68 3.34
N ARG A 145 -14.43 1.49 2.50
CA ARG A 145 -14.63 1.43 1.07
C ARG A 145 -13.28 1.48 0.38
N THR A 146 -13.02 0.47 -0.46
CA THR A 146 -11.85 0.42 -1.32
C THR A 146 -12.30 0.13 -2.75
N ILE A 147 -11.75 0.86 -3.71
CA ILE A 147 -12.03 0.72 -5.13
C ILE A 147 -10.72 0.44 -5.86
N TYR A 148 -10.68 -0.63 -6.61
CA TYR A 148 -9.63 -0.94 -7.57
C TYR A 148 -10.12 -0.57 -8.96
N GLN A 149 -9.57 0.50 -9.53
CA GLN A 149 -9.99 1.04 -10.82
C GLN A 149 -8.92 0.80 -11.87
N PHE A 150 -9.20 -0.05 -12.83
CA PHE A 150 -8.32 -0.30 -13.97
C PHE A 150 -8.65 0.64 -15.12
N LYS A 151 -7.61 1.17 -15.76
CA LYS A 151 -7.77 2.03 -16.95
C LYS A 151 -6.58 1.88 -17.91
N LYS A 152 -6.79 2.27 -19.15
CA LYS A 152 -5.70 2.46 -20.12
C LYS A 152 -5.10 3.85 -19.93
N ILE A 153 -3.78 3.94 -20.04
CA ILE A 153 -3.06 5.23 -20.09
C ILE A 153 -2.77 5.55 -21.57
N ALA A 154 -2.84 6.85 -21.89
CA ALA A 154 -2.48 7.29 -23.23
C ALA A 154 -1.00 7.01 -23.51
N THR A 155 -0.69 6.62 -24.72
CA THR A 155 0.67 6.65 -25.27
C THR A 155 1.14 8.10 -25.32
N ALA A 156 2.28 8.38 -24.73
CA ALA A 156 2.95 9.67 -24.90
C ALA A 156 3.48 9.80 -26.32
#